data_2bd94cda8690c3f8fda11e1a3ab731dd
#
_entry.id   2bd94cda8690c3f8fda11e1a3ab731dd
#
_cell.length_a   1.000
_cell.length_b   1.000
_cell.length_c   1.000
_cell.angle_alpha   90.00
_cell.angle_beta   90.00
_cell.angle_gamma   90.00
#
_symmetry.space_group_name_H-M   'P 1'
#
loop_
_entity.id
_entity.type
_entity.pdbx_description
1 polymer ?
#
loop_
_entity_poly.entity_id
_entity_poly.type
_entity_poly.pdbx_seq_one_letter_code
_entity_poly.pdbx_strand_id
1 'polypeptide(L)'
;MRLPDSCVRGTAVPAFAAWCGLFVVVALGPCRAHGEPPQPNGTIAGHPALAGSPRHTTTAQGRQGDAVNVALIGSEEELHQALAVAGWYAADPITLETSLRIAADCVLHKPYAHAPVSDLYVWGRKQDAAFEQPVGDSPKQRHHVRFWRSRELDRSGRPLWLGAATFDERVEISRTTGGITHRISPTIDSERNKLLGDAINARALDGYYWVEQFHRQRDGRNGGGDPYFTDRRLAVGVIDLRR
;
A
#
# COMPACT_ATOMS: atom_id res chain seq x y z
N MET A 1 -4.79 6.98 -95.24
CA MET A 1 -6.01 6.40 -95.82
C MET A 1 -6.78 5.68 -94.70
N ARG A 2 -7.94 6.20 -94.40
CA ARG A 2 -9.05 5.61 -93.60
C ARG A 2 -8.78 5.06 -92.15
N LEU A 3 -9.29 5.76 -91.15
CA LEU A 3 -10.00 5.20 -90.05
C LEU A 3 -11.21 4.36 -90.47
N PRO A 4 -11.70 3.40 -89.58
CA PRO A 4 -12.80 3.77 -88.71
C PRO A 4 -12.84 3.03 -87.35
N ASP A 5 -13.46 3.75 -86.41
CA ASP A 5 -14.58 3.43 -85.51
C ASP A 5 -14.42 2.36 -84.38
N SER A 6 -14.42 2.90 -83.25
CA SER A 6 -15.34 2.73 -82.07
C SER A 6 -15.81 1.32 -81.68
N CYS A 7 -15.48 0.89 -80.51
CA CYS A 7 -16.45 0.21 -79.64
C CYS A 7 -16.11 0.42 -78.17
N VAL A 8 -16.97 1.19 -77.48
CA VAL A 8 -17.01 1.39 -76.05
C VAL A 8 -17.49 0.10 -75.37
N ARG A 9 -16.70 -0.49 -74.50
CA ARG A 9 -17.20 -1.47 -73.54
C ARG A 9 -16.80 -1.01 -72.17
N GLY A 10 -17.85 -0.72 -71.35
CA GLY A 10 -17.74 -0.34 -69.95
C GLY A 10 -17.13 -1.44 -69.08
N THR A 11 -16.16 -1.08 -68.34
CA THR A 11 -15.60 -1.91 -67.31
C THR A 11 -16.30 -1.58 -65.99
N ALA A 12 -16.94 -2.60 -65.41
CA ALA A 12 -17.58 -2.57 -64.14
C ALA A 12 -16.52 -2.31 -63.03
N VAL A 13 -16.81 -1.34 -62.17
CA VAL A 13 -16.05 -1.04 -60.97
C VAL A 13 -16.45 -2.06 -59.88
N PRO A 14 -15.54 -2.80 -59.23
CA PRO A 14 -15.91 -3.63 -58.10
C PRO A 14 -16.19 -2.75 -56.88
N ALA A 15 -17.33 -2.98 -56.25
CA ALA A 15 -17.72 -2.36 -54.98
C ALA A 15 -16.73 -2.76 -53.87
N PHE A 16 -16.01 -1.80 -53.35
CA PHE A 16 -15.27 -1.97 -52.09
C PHE A 16 -16.25 -2.09 -50.94
N ALA A 17 -16.36 -3.28 -50.35
CA ALA A 17 -17.05 -3.51 -49.10
C ALA A 17 -16.27 -2.79 -47.99
N ALA A 18 -16.85 -1.71 -47.44
CA ALA A 18 -16.35 -1.03 -46.28
C ALA A 18 -16.54 -1.96 -45.06
N TRP A 19 -15.44 -2.54 -44.58
CA TRP A 19 -15.39 -3.18 -43.27
C TRP A 19 -15.40 -2.07 -42.21
N CYS A 20 -16.55 -1.84 -41.61
CA CYS A 20 -16.65 -1.11 -40.33
C CYS A 20 -16.00 -1.94 -39.21
N GLY A 21 -14.71 -1.77 -39.03
CA GLY A 21 -14.04 -2.26 -37.86
C GLY A 21 -14.56 -1.51 -36.64
N LEU A 22 -15.30 -2.21 -35.81
CA LEU A 22 -15.72 -1.70 -34.46
C LEU A 22 -14.47 -1.61 -33.58
N PHE A 23 -13.83 -0.44 -33.55
CA PHE A 23 -12.80 -0.17 -32.55
C PHE A 23 -13.48 -0.05 -31.18
N VAL A 24 -13.42 -1.13 -30.40
CA VAL A 24 -13.71 -1.04 -28.96
C VAL A 24 -12.54 -0.29 -28.33
N VAL A 25 -12.73 1.01 -28.14
CA VAL A 25 -11.84 1.81 -27.30
C VAL A 25 -12.11 1.38 -25.86
N VAL A 26 -11.31 0.45 -25.35
CA VAL A 26 -11.22 0.22 -23.90
C VAL A 26 -10.61 1.48 -23.32
N ALA A 27 -11.45 2.35 -22.83
CA ALA A 27 -11.02 3.47 -22.01
C ALA A 27 -10.38 2.90 -20.74
N LEU A 28 -9.06 2.81 -20.73
CA LEU A 28 -8.30 2.66 -19.49
C LEU A 28 -8.63 3.90 -18.65
N GLY A 29 -9.55 3.74 -17.70
CA GLY A 29 -9.86 4.79 -16.75
C GLY A 29 -8.57 5.24 -16.09
N PRO A 30 -8.42 6.55 -15.78
CA PRO A 30 -7.24 7.05 -15.10
C PRO A 30 -7.07 6.28 -13.80
N CYS A 31 -5.85 5.79 -13.57
CA CYS A 31 -5.43 5.24 -12.29
C CYS A 31 -5.80 6.32 -11.23
N ARG A 32 -6.84 6.09 -10.45
CA ARG A 32 -7.26 7.03 -9.41
C ARG A 32 -6.10 7.13 -8.44
N ALA A 33 -5.43 8.28 -8.43
CA ALA A 33 -4.60 8.66 -7.31
C ALA A 33 -5.44 8.42 -6.04
N HIS A 34 -4.90 7.67 -5.07
CA HIS A 34 -5.58 7.40 -3.81
C HIS A 34 -5.71 8.73 -3.05
N GLY A 35 -6.78 9.46 -3.35
CA GLY A 35 -7.15 10.68 -2.64
C GLY A 35 -7.48 10.38 -1.19
N GLU A 36 -7.51 11.42 -0.37
CA GLU A 36 -7.94 11.31 1.02
C GLU A 36 -9.36 10.75 1.09
N PRO A 37 -9.60 9.66 1.87
CA PRO A 37 -10.94 9.12 2.04
C PRO A 37 -11.86 10.14 2.74
N PRO A 38 -13.18 10.11 2.49
CA PRO A 38 -14.12 11.03 3.13
C PRO A 38 -14.12 10.85 4.65
N GLN A 39 -14.12 11.97 5.38
CA GLN A 39 -14.16 11.95 6.85
C GLN A 39 -15.56 11.57 7.35
N PRO A 40 -15.66 10.78 8.44
CA PRO A 40 -16.94 10.50 9.07
C PRO A 40 -17.51 11.74 9.77
N ASN A 41 -18.83 11.83 9.79
CA ASN A 41 -19.55 12.85 10.55
C ASN A 41 -19.57 12.45 12.03
N GLY A 42 -18.63 12.98 12.83
CA GLY A 42 -18.64 12.77 14.29
C GLY A 42 -17.28 13.06 14.94
N THR A 43 -17.31 13.48 16.21
CA THR A 43 -16.09 13.67 17.01
C THR A 43 -15.74 12.36 17.69
N ILE A 44 -14.72 11.68 17.18
CA ILE A 44 -14.15 10.48 17.83
C ILE A 44 -13.13 10.96 18.87
N ALA A 45 -13.29 10.55 20.15
CA ALA A 45 -12.34 10.87 21.19
C ALA A 45 -10.96 10.27 20.89
N GLY A 46 -9.91 11.08 21.02
CA GLY A 46 -8.54 10.62 20.77
C GLY A 46 -8.13 9.49 21.76
N HIS A 47 -7.37 8.52 21.26
CA HIS A 47 -6.85 7.44 22.09
C HIS A 47 -5.70 7.93 23.00
N PRO A 48 -5.62 7.55 24.30
CA PRO A 48 -4.60 8.07 25.23
C PRO A 48 -3.16 7.76 24.80
N ALA A 49 -2.92 6.63 24.13
CA ALA A 49 -1.59 6.25 23.63
C ALA A 49 -1.01 7.24 22.61
N LEU A 50 -1.82 8.07 21.97
CA LEU A 50 -1.35 9.01 20.94
C LEU A 50 -0.41 10.08 21.48
N ALA A 51 -0.60 10.50 22.75
CA ALA A 51 0.21 11.54 23.36
C ALA A 51 1.69 11.15 23.47
N GLY A 52 1.99 9.86 23.72
CA GLY A 52 3.35 9.31 23.83
C GLY A 52 3.83 8.54 22.60
N SER A 53 3.10 8.57 21.49
CA SER A 53 3.44 7.76 20.32
C SER A 53 4.72 8.25 19.63
N PRO A 54 5.68 7.35 19.35
CA PRO A 54 6.83 7.65 18.49
C PRO A 54 6.40 8.07 17.08
N ARG A 55 7.18 8.96 16.48
CA ARG A 55 6.95 9.45 15.11
C ARG A 55 7.61 8.58 14.06
N HIS A 56 8.59 7.78 14.48
CA HIS A 56 9.36 6.88 13.61
C HIS A 56 9.59 5.56 14.34
N THR A 57 9.74 4.52 13.59
CA THR A 57 10.29 3.25 14.04
C THR A 57 11.80 3.37 14.18
N THR A 58 12.45 2.36 14.74
CA THR A 58 13.90 2.23 14.77
C THR A 58 14.33 0.89 14.19
N THR A 59 15.52 0.84 13.61
CA THR A 59 16.16 -0.42 13.20
C THR A 59 16.75 -1.15 14.42
N ALA A 60 17.17 -2.41 14.24
CA ALA A 60 17.86 -3.17 15.28
C ALA A 60 19.15 -2.48 15.77
N GLN A 61 19.77 -1.62 14.95
CA GLN A 61 20.96 -0.84 15.28
C GLN A 61 20.63 0.52 15.90
N GLY A 62 19.35 0.77 16.25
CA GLY A 62 18.90 2.02 16.86
C GLY A 62 18.82 3.23 15.91
N ARG A 63 19.01 3.05 14.61
CA ARG A 63 18.84 4.12 13.62
C ARG A 63 17.37 4.36 13.36
N GLN A 64 17.01 5.59 12.96
CA GLN A 64 15.65 5.92 12.53
C GLN A 64 15.22 5.01 11.38
N GLY A 65 14.06 4.39 11.52
CA GLY A 65 13.41 3.55 10.52
C GLY A 65 12.33 4.29 9.75
N ASP A 66 11.24 3.59 9.45
CA ASP A 66 10.10 4.14 8.70
C ASP A 66 9.31 5.14 9.56
N ALA A 67 8.70 6.11 8.90
CA ALA A 67 7.78 7.04 9.54
C ALA A 67 6.47 6.33 9.92
N VAL A 68 5.96 6.61 11.11
CA VAL A 68 4.65 6.16 11.57
C VAL A 68 3.58 7.05 10.93
N ASN A 69 2.62 6.48 10.21
CA ASN A 69 1.65 7.26 9.43
C ASN A 69 0.19 6.82 9.60
N VAL A 70 -0.05 5.67 10.22
CA VAL A 70 -1.41 5.14 10.43
C VAL A 70 -1.54 4.58 11.85
N ALA A 71 -2.74 4.54 12.38
CA ALA A 71 -3.08 3.78 13.58
C ALA A 71 -4.49 3.19 13.45
N LEU A 72 -4.72 2.06 14.10
CA LEU A 72 -6.03 1.40 14.19
C LEU A 72 -6.38 1.15 15.65
N ILE A 73 -7.66 1.29 16.02
CA ILE A 73 -8.17 1.01 17.37
C ILE A 73 -9.06 -0.22 17.30
N GLY A 74 -8.71 -1.26 18.04
CA GLY A 74 -9.44 -2.53 18.07
C GLY A 74 -8.66 -3.62 18.78
N SER A 75 -9.28 -4.79 18.99
CA SER A 75 -8.59 -5.98 19.48
C SER A 75 -7.61 -6.53 18.40
N GLU A 76 -6.80 -7.49 18.78
CA GLU A 76 -5.89 -8.17 17.85
C GLU A 76 -6.66 -8.95 16.79
N GLU A 77 -7.72 -9.64 17.19
CA GLU A 77 -8.61 -10.36 16.27
C GLU A 77 -9.30 -9.40 15.29
N GLU A 78 -9.81 -8.27 15.80
CA GLU A 78 -10.41 -7.24 14.95
C GLU A 78 -9.40 -6.67 13.95
N LEU A 79 -8.14 -6.42 14.35
CA LEU A 79 -7.09 -5.97 13.44
C LEU A 79 -6.87 -6.97 12.30
N HIS A 80 -6.67 -8.24 12.64
CA HIS A 80 -6.43 -9.29 11.64
C HIS A 80 -7.62 -9.47 10.69
N GLN A 81 -8.84 -9.48 11.21
CA GLN A 81 -10.05 -9.60 10.40
C GLN A 81 -10.27 -8.38 9.51
N ALA A 82 -10.10 -7.16 10.06
CA ALA A 82 -10.27 -5.92 9.30
C ALA A 82 -9.32 -5.85 8.11
N LEU A 83 -8.05 -6.22 8.31
CA LEU A 83 -7.07 -6.23 7.24
C LEU A 83 -7.29 -7.38 6.25
N ALA A 84 -7.69 -8.56 6.71
CA ALA A 84 -8.02 -9.68 5.83
C ALA A 84 -9.17 -9.36 4.87
N VAL A 85 -10.28 -8.79 5.39
CA VAL A 85 -11.41 -8.39 4.52
C VAL A 85 -11.07 -7.21 3.62
N ALA A 86 -10.08 -6.38 3.99
CA ALA A 86 -9.53 -5.31 3.17
C ALA A 86 -8.50 -5.80 2.12
N GLY A 87 -8.27 -7.11 2.04
CA GLY A 87 -7.37 -7.72 1.05
C GLY A 87 -5.89 -7.68 1.43
N TRP A 88 -5.58 -7.48 2.72
CA TRP A 88 -4.22 -7.52 3.26
C TRP A 88 -3.96 -8.85 3.94
N TYR A 89 -2.81 -9.46 3.66
CA TYR A 89 -2.42 -10.78 4.16
C TYR A 89 -1.38 -10.64 5.26
N ALA A 90 -1.49 -11.45 6.30
CA ALA A 90 -0.46 -11.49 7.33
C ALA A 90 0.88 -11.94 6.72
N ALA A 91 1.94 -11.18 6.98
CA ALA A 91 3.28 -11.49 6.50
C ALA A 91 3.87 -12.65 7.30
N ASP A 92 4.56 -13.56 6.61
CA ASP A 92 5.24 -14.69 7.24
C ASP A 92 6.43 -14.21 8.12
N PRO A 93 6.76 -14.94 9.21
CA PRO A 93 7.98 -14.67 9.95
C PRO A 93 9.24 -14.81 9.07
N ILE A 94 10.27 -13.98 9.30
CA ILE A 94 11.55 -14.12 8.62
C ILE A 94 12.24 -15.39 9.11
N THR A 95 12.35 -16.38 8.22
CA THR A 95 13.11 -17.62 8.42
C THR A 95 14.07 -17.83 7.24
N LEU A 96 14.98 -18.77 7.37
CA LEU A 96 15.85 -19.15 6.24
C LEU A 96 15.00 -19.67 5.06
N GLU A 97 13.97 -20.46 5.35
CA GLU A 97 13.07 -21.01 4.34
C GLU A 97 12.30 -19.90 3.60
N THR A 98 11.71 -18.94 4.31
CA THR A 98 10.99 -17.81 3.68
C THR A 98 11.92 -16.92 2.90
N SER A 99 13.17 -16.71 3.34
CA SER A 99 14.17 -15.94 2.61
C SER A 99 14.59 -16.62 1.31
N LEU A 100 14.77 -17.96 1.33
CA LEU A 100 15.07 -18.76 0.12
C LEU A 100 13.89 -18.76 -0.85
N ARG A 101 12.67 -18.83 -0.33
CA ARG A 101 11.43 -18.76 -1.12
C ARG A 101 11.28 -17.42 -1.84
N ILE A 102 11.54 -16.30 -1.16
CA ILE A 102 11.54 -14.99 -1.81
C ILE A 102 12.57 -14.95 -2.94
N ALA A 103 13.79 -15.44 -2.71
CA ALA A 103 14.81 -15.47 -3.75
C ALA A 103 14.38 -16.30 -4.97
N ALA A 104 13.78 -17.48 -4.74
CA ALA A 104 13.26 -18.34 -5.80
C ALA A 104 12.10 -17.68 -6.57
N ASP A 105 11.13 -17.07 -5.86
CA ASP A 105 9.97 -16.41 -6.47
C ASP A 105 10.38 -15.16 -7.25
N CYS A 106 11.39 -14.41 -6.79
CA CYS A 106 11.98 -13.31 -7.56
C CYS A 106 12.61 -13.78 -8.87
N VAL A 107 13.31 -14.94 -8.87
CA VAL A 107 13.89 -15.54 -10.08
C VAL A 107 12.80 -16.05 -11.02
N LEU A 108 11.77 -16.67 -10.47
CA LEU A 108 10.65 -17.24 -11.24
C LEU A 108 9.57 -16.20 -11.61
N HIS A 109 9.73 -14.94 -11.21
CA HIS A 109 8.75 -13.85 -11.41
C HIS A 109 7.35 -14.19 -10.85
N LYS A 110 7.29 -14.88 -9.70
CA LYS A 110 6.05 -15.23 -9.02
C LYS A 110 5.84 -14.33 -7.79
N PRO A 111 4.63 -13.80 -7.57
CA PRO A 111 4.32 -13.06 -6.36
C PRO A 111 4.28 -13.99 -5.14
N TYR A 112 4.85 -13.54 -4.02
CA TYR A 112 4.75 -14.23 -2.73
C TYR A 112 3.86 -13.41 -1.79
N ALA A 113 2.61 -13.83 -1.63
CA ALA A 113 1.58 -13.06 -0.91
C ALA A 113 1.83 -12.94 0.61
N HIS A 114 2.71 -13.76 1.18
CA HIS A 114 3.06 -13.77 2.61
C HIS A 114 4.56 -13.52 2.83
N ALA A 115 5.20 -12.76 1.94
CA ALA A 115 6.63 -12.52 2.05
C ALA A 115 6.97 -11.82 3.37
N PRO A 116 8.03 -12.21 4.09
CA PRO A 116 8.39 -11.61 5.35
C PRO A 116 8.87 -10.17 5.18
N VAL A 117 8.56 -9.33 6.17
CA VAL A 117 9.05 -7.95 6.26
C VAL A 117 10.13 -7.85 7.32
N SER A 118 11.13 -6.98 7.10
CA SER A 118 12.24 -6.77 8.04
C SER A 118 11.74 -6.26 9.39
N ASP A 119 12.45 -6.63 10.47
CA ASP A 119 12.14 -6.18 11.82
C ASP A 119 12.41 -4.68 11.97
N LEU A 120 11.41 -3.99 12.49
CA LEU A 120 11.52 -2.64 12.99
C LEU A 120 11.02 -2.58 14.44
N TYR A 121 11.35 -1.52 15.15
CA TYR A 121 11.12 -1.41 16.58
C TYR A 121 10.38 -0.13 16.92
N VAL A 122 9.36 -0.26 17.80
CA VAL A 122 8.66 0.83 18.46
C VAL A 122 8.55 0.47 19.94
N TRP A 123 8.73 1.42 20.82
CA TRP A 123 8.78 1.19 22.28
C TRP A 123 9.76 0.08 22.71
N GLY A 124 10.89 -0.05 21.96
CA GLY A 124 11.94 -1.03 22.27
C GLY A 124 11.63 -2.49 21.90
N ARG A 125 10.57 -2.77 21.17
CA ARG A 125 10.18 -4.13 20.75
C ARG A 125 9.86 -4.19 19.26
N LYS A 126 9.99 -5.37 18.69
CA LYS A 126 9.60 -5.66 17.31
C LYS A 126 8.12 -5.41 17.07
N GLN A 127 7.72 -5.29 15.82
CA GLN A 127 6.31 -5.27 15.44
C GLN A 127 5.56 -6.49 15.99
N ASP A 128 4.35 -6.24 16.45
CA ASP A 128 3.47 -7.30 16.95
C ASP A 128 2.70 -7.98 15.81
N ALA A 129 2.44 -7.23 14.72
CA ALA A 129 1.81 -7.74 13.51
C ALA A 129 2.39 -7.04 12.27
N ALA A 130 2.41 -7.76 11.15
CA ALA A 130 2.77 -7.22 9.85
C ALA A 130 1.84 -7.78 8.78
N PHE A 131 1.50 -6.94 7.81
CA PHE A 131 0.63 -7.32 6.71
C PHE A 131 1.20 -6.78 5.41
N GLU A 132 0.87 -7.46 4.32
CA GLU A 132 1.25 -7.06 2.98
C GLU A 132 0.11 -7.30 1.99
N GLN A 133 0.17 -6.59 0.86
CA GLN A 133 -0.73 -6.78 -0.27
C GLN A 133 0.12 -6.77 -1.55
N PRO A 134 0.08 -7.85 -2.35
CA PRO A 134 0.80 -7.93 -3.62
C PRO A 134 0.27 -6.93 -4.65
N VAL A 135 1.13 -6.52 -5.58
CA VAL A 135 0.77 -5.67 -6.72
C VAL A 135 0.79 -6.48 -8.00
N GLY A 136 -0.38 -6.90 -8.47
CA GLY A 136 -0.51 -7.77 -9.64
C GLY A 136 0.38 -9.02 -9.48
N ASP A 137 1.10 -9.35 -10.55
CA ASP A 137 2.02 -10.50 -10.57
C ASP A 137 3.49 -10.11 -10.26
N SER A 138 3.73 -8.90 -9.71
CA SER A 138 5.07 -8.41 -9.44
C SER A 138 5.64 -9.06 -8.17
N PRO A 139 6.77 -9.78 -8.22
CA PRO A 139 7.44 -10.31 -7.03
C PRO A 139 8.26 -9.23 -6.30
N LYS A 140 8.39 -8.02 -6.87
CA LYS A 140 9.27 -6.95 -6.40
C LYS A 140 8.54 -5.76 -5.80
N GLN A 141 7.23 -5.64 -6.10
CA GLN A 141 6.40 -4.55 -5.63
C GLN A 141 5.35 -5.08 -4.69
N ARG A 142 5.17 -4.41 -3.56
CA ARG A 142 4.14 -4.74 -2.60
C ARG A 142 3.83 -3.57 -1.68
N HIS A 143 2.61 -3.54 -1.24
CA HIS A 143 2.18 -2.73 -0.12
C HIS A 143 2.49 -3.49 1.15
N HIS A 144 3.01 -2.84 2.18
CA HIS A 144 3.16 -3.47 3.49
C HIS A 144 2.94 -2.49 4.63
N VAL A 145 2.53 -3.03 5.77
CA VAL A 145 2.35 -2.28 7.01
C VAL A 145 2.79 -3.10 8.20
N ARG A 146 3.43 -2.47 9.16
CA ARG A 146 3.80 -3.05 10.45
C ARG A 146 3.03 -2.35 11.55
N PHE A 147 2.59 -3.10 12.54
CA PHE A 147 1.83 -2.58 13.68
C PHE A 147 2.47 -2.94 15.02
N TRP A 148 2.36 -2.00 15.95
CA TRP A 148 2.77 -2.13 17.35
C TRP A 148 1.58 -1.82 18.26
N ARG A 149 1.19 -2.78 19.06
CA ARG A 149 0.09 -2.65 20.01
C ARG A 149 0.48 -1.73 21.18
N SER A 150 -0.30 -0.69 21.47
CA SER A 150 -0.09 0.14 22.65
C SER A 150 -0.40 -0.63 23.93
N ARG A 151 0.20 -0.20 25.05
CA ARG A 151 -0.16 -0.70 26.39
C ARG A 151 -1.38 -0.02 26.94
N GLU A 152 -1.56 1.26 26.61
CA GLU A 152 -2.73 2.03 26.98
C GLU A 152 -3.96 1.55 26.20
N LEU A 153 -5.10 1.57 26.90
CA LEU A 153 -6.39 1.20 26.34
C LEU A 153 -7.30 2.44 26.31
N ASP A 154 -8.23 2.47 25.37
CA ASP A 154 -9.30 3.45 25.37
C ASP A 154 -10.34 3.15 26.48
N ARG A 155 -11.37 3.99 26.59
CA ARG A 155 -12.45 3.80 27.58
C ARG A 155 -13.25 2.52 27.37
N SER A 156 -13.18 1.92 26.20
CA SER A 156 -13.84 0.66 25.84
C SER A 156 -12.90 -0.56 26.02
N GLY A 157 -11.70 -0.36 26.55
CA GLY A 157 -10.71 -1.41 26.78
C GLY A 157 -9.97 -1.84 25.50
N ARG A 158 -9.99 -1.04 24.42
CA ARG A 158 -9.34 -1.37 23.15
C ARG A 158 -7.95 -0.73 23.04
N PRO A 159 -6.93 -1.47 22.60
CA PRO A 159 -5.61 -0.92 22.32
C PRO A 159 -5.59 -0.08 21.04
N LEU A 160 -4.59 0.80 20.93
CA LEU A 160 -4.17 1.43 19.68
C LEU A 160 -3.08 0.55 19.03
N TRP A 161 -3.21 0.29 17.76
CA TRP A 161 -2.18 -0.32 16.92
C TRP A 161 -1.51 0.78 16.11
N LEU A 162 -0.32 1.19 16.54
CA LEU A 162 0.46 2.21 15.85
C LEU A 162 1.14 1.58 14.65
N GLY A 163 1.02 2.19 13.46
CA GLY A 163 1.43 1.57 12.21
C GLY A 163 2.38 2.42 11.37
N ALA A 164 3.25 1.72 10.63
CA ALA A 164 4.08 2.27 9.56
C ALA A 164 3.76 1.55 8.26
N ALA A 165 3.03 2.22 7.38
CA ALA A 165 2.63 1.72 6.06
C ALA A 165 3.56 2.30 4.99
N THR A 166 4.13 1.44 4.15
CA THR A 166 5.06 1.80 3.07
C THR A 166 4.82 0.95 1.84
N PHE A 167 5.18 1.48 0.68
CA PHE A 167 5.13 0.78 -0.59
C PHE A 167 6.54 0.47 -1.09
N ASP A 168 6.84 -0.80 -1.30
CA ASP A 168 8.08 -1.25 -1.93
C ASP A 168 7.96 -1.08 -3.44
N GLU A 169 8.71 -0.13 -4.01
CA GLU A 169 8.74 0.10 -5.46
C GLU A 169 9.58 -0.94 -6.19
N ARG A 170 10.68 -1.38 -5.55
CA ARG A 170 11.62 -2.35 -6.12
C ARG A 170 12.56 -2.93 -5.09
N VAL A 171 13.11 -4.09 -5.43
CA VAL A 171 14.22 -4.73 -4.70
C VAL A 171 15.54 -4.16 -5.18
N GLU A 172 16.42 -3.73 -4.28
CA GLU A 172 17.76 -3.22 -4.57
C GLU A 172 18.81 -3.92 -3.69
N ILE A 173 20.07 -3.76 -4.08
CA ILE A 173 21.19 -4.16 -3.21
C ILE A 173 21.57 -2.93 -2.36
N SER A 174 21.54 -3.09 -1.05
CA SER A 174 21.94 -2.03 -0.12
C SER A 174 23.39 -1.61 -0.37
N ARG A 175 23.61 -0.33 -0.63
CA ARG A 175 24.93 0.25 -0.80
C ARG A 175 25.76 0.27 0.49
N THR A 176 25.09 0.14 1.63
CA THR A 176 25.71 0.19 2.96
C THR A 176 26.02 -1.18 3.54
N THR A 177 25.21 -2.20 3.25
CA THR A 177 25.35 -3.54 3.84
C THR A 177 25.65 -4.62 2.81
N GLY A 178 25.51 -4.34 1.51
CA GLY A 178 25.61 -5.33 0.43
C GLY A 178 24.48 -6.36 0.42
N GLY A 179 23.52 -6.26 1.35
CA GLY A 179 22.36 -7.15 1.42
C GLY A 179 21.21 -6.68 0.54
N ILE A 180 20.23 -7.57 0.33
CA ILE A 180 19.00 -7.23 -0.36
C ILE A 180 18.22 -6.24 0.49
N THR A 181 17.79 -5.13 -0.11
CA THR A 181 16.94 -4.10 0.50
C THR A 181 15.83 -3.74 -0.46
N HIS A 182 14.80 -3.08 0.06
CA HIS A 182 13.68 -2.57 -0.72
C HIS A 182 13.76 -1.05 -0.74
N ARG A 183 13.55 -0.46 -1.91
CA ARG A 183 13.35 0.96 -2.03
C ARG A 183 11.88 1.27 -1.83
N ILE A 184 11.58 2.09 -0.82
CA ILE A 184 10.22 2.53 -0.56
C ILE A 184 9.85 3.74 -1.42
N SER A 185 8.57 3.87 -1.72
CA SER A 185 8.00 5.06 -2.34
C SER A 185 8.18 6.28 -1.42
N PRO A 186 8.63 7.43 -1.95
CA PRO A 186 8.80 8.63 -1.14
C PRO A 186 7.47 9.22 -0.65
N THR A 187 6.33 8.88 -1.23
CA THR A 187 5.01 9.41 -0.86
C THR A 187 4.30 8.49 0.14
N ILE A 188 4.77 8.49 1.40
CA ILE A 188 4.24 7.58 2.44
C ILE A 188 2.76 7.81 2.76
N ASP A 189 2.24 9.01 2.51
CA ASP A 189 0.83 9.33 2.73
C ASP A 189 -0.09 8.60 1.74
N SER A 190 0.39 8.32 0.53
CA SER A 190 -0.36 7.53 -0.45
C SER A 190 -0.61 6.11 0.06
N GLU A 191 0.37 5.51 0.72
CA GLU A 191 0.25 4.18 1.29
C GLU A 191 -0.68 4.16 2.51
N ARG A 192 -0.54 5.15 3.40
CA ARG A 192 -1.48 5.37 4.51
C ARG A 192 -2.92 5.48 4.00
N ASN A 193 -3.14 6.31 2.98
CA ASN A 193 -4.48 6.56 2.42
C ASN A 193 -5.03 5.32 1.71
N LYS A 194 -4.16 4.54 1.05
CA LYS A 194 -4.54 3.27 0.46
C LYS A 194 -5.05 2.29 1.50
N LEU A 195 -4.28 2.02 2.55
CA LEU A 195 -4.67 1.09 3.62
C LEU A 195 -5.98 1.52 4.27
N LEU A 196 -6.11 2.82 4.59
CA LEU A 196 -7.33 3.37 5.17
C LEU A 196 -8.53 3.23 4.20
N GLY A 197 -8.32 3.53 2.92
CA GLY A 197 -9.32 3.39 1.87
C GLY A 197 -9.78 1.95 1.67
N ASP A 198 -8.86 0.98 1.66
CA ASP A 198 -9.17 -0.44 1.56
C ASP A 198 -10.05 -0.89 2.76
N ALA A 199 -9.69 -0.49 3.99
CA ALA A 199 -10.44 -0.82 5.18
C ALA A 199 -11.84 -0.17 5.20
N ILE A 200 -11.98 1.07 4.71
CA ILE A 200 -13.27 1.75 4.56
C ILE A 200 -14.14 1.03 3.51
N ASN A 201 -13.57 0.72 2.34
CA ASN A 201 -14.28 0.04 1.25
C ASN A 201 -14.75 -1.36 1.67
N ALA A 202 -13.97 -2.05 2.50
CA ALA A 202 -14.32 -3.33 3.10
C ALA A 202 -15.33 -3.21 4.25
N ARG A 203 -15.75 -1.99 4.63
CA ARG A 203 -16.62 -1.70 5.77
C ARG A 203 -16.06 -2.23 7.11
N ALA A 204 -14.75 -2.22 7.24
CA ALA A 204 -14.06 -2.70 8.43
C ALA A 204 -13.87 -1.61 9.49
N LEU A 205 -14.17 -0.36 9.17
CA LEU A 205 -14.07 0.79 10.08
C LEU A 205 -15.42 1.42 10.35
N ASP A 206 -15.66 1.78 11.61
CA ASP A 206 -16.79 2.64 12.01
C ASP A 206 -16.54 4.10 11.62
N GLY A 207 -15.27 4.52 11.65
CA GLY A 207 -14.84 5.85 11.27
C GLY A 207 -13.33 6.01 11.41
N TYR A 208 -12.86 7.21 11.07
CA TYR A 208 -11.47 7.57 11.26
C TYR A 208 -11.35 9.07 11.56
N TYR A 209 -10.19 9.49 12.08
CA TYR A 209 -9.86 10.89 12.31
C TYR A 209 -8.38 11.16 12.07
N TRP A 210 -8.02 12.42 11.92
CA TRP A 210 -6.65 12.86 11.72
C TRP A 210 -6.05 13.40 13.02
N VAL A 211 -4.81 13.02 13.29
CA VAL A 211 -3.96 13.71 14.27
C VAL A 211 -3.07 14.66 13.50
N GLU A 212 -3.45 15.92 13.51
CA GLU A 212 -2.74 16.99 12.81
C GLU A 212 -1.35 17.23 13.42
N GLN A 213 -0.40 17.62 12.59
CA GLN A 213 0.97 17.94 12.99
C GLN A 213 1.66 16.81 13.78
N PHE A 214 1.29 15.56 13.50
CA PHE A 214 1.92 14.40 14.12
C PHE A 214 3.42 14.36 13.83
N HIS A 215 3.85 14.61 12.59
CA HIS A 215 5.25 14.80 12.25
C HIS A 215 5.65 16.27 12.36
N ARG A 216 6.90 16.52 12.82
CA ARG A 216 7.45 17.89 12.90
C ARG A 216 7.83 18.42 11.53
N GLN A 217 8.38 17.57 10.67
CA GLN A 217 8.88 17.91 9.34
C GLN A 217 8.03 17.26 8.26
N ARG A 218 8.03 17.83 7.06
CA ARG A 218 7.31 17.31 5.89
C ARG A 218 8.14 16.30 5.09
N ASP A 219 9.41 16.20 5.37
CA ASP A 219 10.37 15.34 4.69
C ASP A 219 11.32 14.71 5.68
N GLY A 220 11.92 13.59 5.29
CA GLY A 220 12.88 12.86 6.09
C GLY A 220 13.55 11.75 5.30
N ARG A 221 14.28 10.91 6.01
CA ARG A 221 14.86 9.69 5.46
C ARG A 221 14.53 8.50 6.34
N ASN A 222 14.27 7.35 5.72
CA ASN A 222 14.06 6.11 6.43
C ASN A 222 15.40 5.45 6.84
N GLY A 223 15.33 4.28 7.48
CA GLY A 223 16.51 3.53 7.93
C GLY A 223 17.44 3.04 6.81
N GLY A 224 16.95 2.92 5.59
CA GLY A 224 17.71 2.62 4.38
C GLY A 224 18.36 3.86 3.75
N GLY A 225 18.01 5.06 4.21
CA GLY A 225 18.46 6.33 3.65
C GLY A 225 17.57 6.88 2.54
N ASP A 226 16.46 6.21 2.20
CA ASP A 226 15.52 6.69 1.20
C ASP A 226 14.75 7.91 1.69
N PRO A 227 14.59 8.95 0.85
CA PRO A 227 13.82 10.12 1.21
C PRO A 227 12.33 9.78 1.25
N TYR A 228 11.59 10.43 2.15
CA TYR A 228 10.12 10.40 2.16
C TYR A 228 9.54 11.81 2.37
N PHE A 229 8.28 11.96 1.95
CA PHE A 229 7.47 13.18 2.13
C PHE A 229 6.16 12.82 2.83
N THR A 230 5.68 13.74 3.67
CA THR A 230 4.42 13.57 4.41
C THR A 230 3.69 14.90 4.58
N ASP A 231 2.36 14.85 4.64
CA ASP A 231 1.51 15.98 5.03
C ASP A 231 1.56 16.26 6.55
N ARG A 232 2.31 15.46 7.31
CA ARG A 232 2.52 15.47 8.76
C ARG A 232 1.36 14.92 9.57
N ARG A 233 0.35 14.32 8.97
CA ARG A 233 -0.81 13.75 9.67
C ARG A 233 -0.62 12.26 9.95
N LEU A 234 -1.21 11.82 11.06
CA LEU A 234 -1.46 10.41 11.33
C LEU A 234 -2.94 10.13 11.11
N ALA A 235 -3.27 9.11 10.34
CA ALA A 235 -4.64 8.61 10.22
C ALA A 235 -4.93 7.63 11.36
N VAL A 236 -6.05 7.78 12.06
CA VAL A 236 -6.49 6.86 13.11
C VAL A 236 -7.85 6.30 12.75
N GLY A 237 -7.92 5.00 12.43
CA GLY A 237 -9.16 4.28 12.14
C GLY A 237 -9.70 3.56 13.39
N VAL A 238 -11.03 3.50 13.52
CA VAL A 238 -11.71 2.72 14.57
C VAL A 238 -12.33 1.50 13.92
N ILE A 239 -11.86 0.31 14.29
CA ILE A 239 -12.32 -0.95 13.70
C ILE A 239 -13.74 -1.25 14.21
N ASP A 240 -14.64 -1.64 13.31
CA ASP A 240 -15.96 -2.23 13.62
C ASP A 240 -16.37 -3.19 12.50
N LEU A 241 -16.44 -4.47 12.84
CA LEU A 241 -16.77 -5.57 11.92
C LEU A 241 -18.21 -6.07 12.07
N ARG A 242 -19.04 -5.38 12.87
CA ARG A 242 -20.41 -5.82 13.20
C ARG A 242 -21.47 -5.39 12.18
N ARG A 243 -21.05 -4.88 11.02
CA ARG A 243 -21.95 -4.37 9.97
C ARG A 243 -22.10 -5.32 8.79
#